data_5f4d29dfd3bf608dc4d4cae151ccff0b
#
_entry.id   5f4d29dfd3bf608dc4d4cae151ccff0b
#
_cell.length_a   1.000
_cell.length_b   1.000
_cell.length_c   1.000
_cell.angle_alpha   90.00
_cell.angle_beta   90.00
_cell.angle_gamma   90.00
#
_symmetry.space_group_name_H-M   'P 1'
#
loop_
_entity.id
_entity.type
_entity.pdbx_description
1 polymer ?
#
loop_
_entity_poly.entity_id
_entity_poly.type
_entity_poly.pdbx_seq_one_letter_code
_entity_poly.pdbx_strand_id
1 'polypeptide(L)'
;MGTLWNTYAFYVLYAEIDQFDPTKHKIEYDKLSVMDKWLLSKMNSMIKAADDNLNNYRIPEAAKAMQEFVDDLSNWYVRRGRERYWAQGMSQDKINAYMTLYTAIVTLCKCAAPMVPFITEEIYQNLVRSVDKDAPESIHLCDYPVCDENMIDEKLEADMEEVLEIVVLGRSARNGASLKNRQPLSVMYVAAVSYTHLRA
;
A
#
# COMPACT_ATOMS: atom_id res chain seq x y z
N MET A 1 -0.55 14.02 2.29
CA MET A 1 0.90 14.22 2.02
C MET A 1 1.76 13.73 3.19
N GLY A 2 1.55 14.12 4.44
CA GLY A 2 2.36 13.67 5.57
C GLY A 2 2.41 12.16 5.74
N THR A 3 1.30 11.45 5.52
CA THR A 3 1.23 9.98 5.60
C THR A 3 2.14 9.31 4.56
N LEU A 4 2.10 9.77 3.30
CA LEU A 4 2.98 9.27 2.24
C LEU A 4 4.46 9.50 2.59
N TRP A 5 4.80 10.71 3.04
CA TRP A 5 6.17 11.04 3.46
C TRP A 5 6.65 10.14 4.60
N ASN A 6 5.83 9.91 5.60
CA ASN A 6 6.18 9.02 6.72
C ASN A 6 6.37 7.57 6.28
N THR A 7 5.58 7.10 5.32
CA THR A 7 5.71 5.76 4.74
C THR A 7 7.01 5.63 3.94
N TYR A 8 7.33 6.64 3.13
CA TYR A 8 8.60 6.74 2.43
C TYR A 8 9.79 6.78 3.40
N ALA A 9 9.75 7.64 4.42
CA ALA A 9 10.82 7.74 5.41
C ALA A 9 11.03 6.43 6.17
N PHE A 10 9.95 5.70 6.47
CA PHE A 10 10.02 4.36 7.05
C PHE A 10 10.77 3.40 6.11
N TYR A 11 10.44 3.38 4.82
CA TYR A 11 11.12 2.54 3.84
C TYR A 11 12.62 2.85 3.78
N VAL A 12 12.98 4.12 3.59
CA VAL A 12 14.38 4.56 3.46
C VAL A 12 15.18 4.18 4.70
N LEU A 13 14.66 4.48 5.89
CA LEU A 13 15.33 4.18 7.15
C LEU A 13 15.74 2.69 7.26
N TYR A 14 14.81 1.79 6.98
CA TYR A 14 15.10 0.36 7.11
C TYR A 14 15.89 -0.19 5.91
N ALA A 15 15.67 0.32 4.71
CA ALA A 15 16.45 -0.03 3.54
C ALA A 15 17.94 0.35 3.70
N GLU A 16 18.22 1.51 4.30
CA GLU A 16 19.59 1.93 4.62
C GLU A 16 20.25 1.03 5.69
N ILE A 17 19.51 0.71 6.76
CA ILE A 17 20.03 -0.18 7.82
C ILE A 17 20.36 -1.56 7.25
N ASP A 18 19.51 -2.09 6.39
CA ASP A 18 19.68 -3.41 5.79
C ASP A 18 20.53 -3.40 4.51
N GLN A 19 20.93 -2.21 4.04
CA GLN A 19 21.63 -2.01 2.75
C GLN A 19 20.89 -2.67 1.58
N PHE A 20 19.56 -2.53 1.60
CA PHE A 20 18.69 -3.15 0.60
C PHE A 20 18.75 -2.41 -0.73
N ASP A 21 19.03 -3.16 -1.81
CA ASP A 21 19.09 -2.64 -3.16
C ASP A 21 17.94 -3.27 -3.99
N PRO A 22 16.90 -2.49 -4.33
CA PRO A 22 15.75 -3.01 -5.07
C PRO A 22 16.09 -3.48 -6.48
N THR A 23 17.21 -3.02 -7.08
CA THR A 23 17.61 -3.42 -8.43
C THR A 23 18.09 -4.87 -8.51
N LYS A 24 18.50 -5.44 -7.38
CA LYS A 24 19.01 -6.83 -7.28
C LYS A 24 17.92 -7.86 -7.05
N HIS A 25 16.70 -7.45 -6.85
CA HIS A 25 15.59 -8.34 -6.50
C HIS A 25 14.42 -8.19 -7.46
N LYS A 26 13.60 -9.22 -7.55
CA LYS A 26 12.35 -9.22 -8.33
C LYS A 26 11.23 -9.79 -7.47
N ILE A 27 10.02 -9.30 -7.72
CA ILE A 27 8.83 -9.84 -7.09
C ILE A 27 8.50 -11.18 -7.75
N GLU A 28 8.44 -12.24 -6.92
CA GLU A 28 7.94 -13.56 -7.31
C GLU A 28 6.55 -13.74 -6.68
N TYR A 29 5.51 -13.54 -7.46
CA TYR A 29 4.12 -13.46 -6.98
C TYR A 29 3.69 -14.69 -6.15
N ASP A 30 4.12 -15.89 -6.54
CA ASP A 30 3.77 -17.12 -5.84
C ASP A 30 4.35 -17.21 -4.42
N LYS A 31 5.46 -16.50 -4.17
CA LYS A 31 6.14 -16.46 -2.87
C LYS A 31 5.69 -15.31 -1.97
N LEU A 32 4.78 -14.47 -2.46
CA LEU A 32 4.27 -13.34 -1.69
C LEU A 32 3.31 -13.78 -0.59
N SER A 33 3.35 -13.07 0.53
CA SER A 33 2.35 -13.20 1.58
C SER A 33 0.97 -12.70 1.08
N VAL A 34 -0.09 -13.12 1.77
CA VAL A 34 -1.45 -12.63 1.48
C VAL A 34 -1.53 -11.11 1.55
N MET A 35 -0.83 -10.48 2.51
CA MET A 35 -0.79 -9.01 2.65
C MET A 35 -0.07 -8.33 1.48
N ASP A 36 0.99 -8.95 0.94
CA ASP A 36 1.70 -8.41 -0.22
C ASP A 36 0.80 -8.49 -1.47
N LYS A 37 0.13 -9.63 -1.66
CA LYS A 37 -0.82 -9.83 -2.77
C LYS A 37 -1.99 -8.86 -2.70
N TRP A 38 -2.54 -8.68 -1.51
CA TRP A 38 -3.60 -7.68 -1.27
C TRP A 38 -3.15 -6.26 -1.63
N LEU A 39 -1.96 -5.85 -1.20
CA LEU A 39 -1.48 -4.50 -1.50
C LEU A 39 -1.25 -4.30 -3.00
N LEU A 40 -0.69 -5.29 -3.70
CA LEU A 40 -0.49 -5.22 -5.15
C LEU A 40 -1.82 -5.21 -5.91
N SER A 41 -2.82 -5.95 -5.45
CA SER A 41 -4.19 -5.88 -5.98
C SER A 41 -4.77 -4.48 -5.80
N LYS A 42 -4.78 -3.96 -4.57
CA LYS A 42 -5.24 -2.58 -4.26
C LYS A 42 -4.50 -1.52 -5.07
N MET A 43 -3.20 -1.71 -5.32
CA MET A 43 -2.42 -0.80 -6.17
C MET A 43 -2.95 -0.80 -7.60
N ASN A 44 -3.23 -1.96 -8.18
CA ASN A 44 -3.79 -2.05 -9.53
C ASN A 44 -5.22 -1.51 -9.60
N SER A 45 -6.05 -1.76 -8.60
CA SER A 45 -7.40 -1.17 -8.47
C SER A 45 -7.33 0.36 -8.39
N MET A 46 -6.37 0.91 -7.64
CA MET A 46 -6.12 2.36 -7.57
C MET A 46 -5.68 2.94 -8.92
N ILE A 47 -4.75 2.28 -9.64
CA ILE A 47 -4.30 2.72 -10.97
C ILE A 47 -5.50 2.79 -11.92
N LYS A 48 -6.31 1.72 -11.98
CA LYS A 48 -7.51 1.66 -12.82
C LYS A 48 -8.49 2.78 -12.49
N ALA A 49 -8.81 2.95 -11.20
CA ALA A 49 -9.73 3.99 -10.76
C ALA A 49 -9.20 5.41 -11.05
N ALA A 50 -7.89 5.62 -10.87
CA ALA A 50 -7.27 6.91 -11.15
C ALA A 50 -7.28 7.22 -12.65
N ASP A 51 -6.89 6.27 -13.49
CA ASP A 51 -6.87 6.43 -14.95
C ASP A 51 -8.28 6.67 -15.51
N ASP A 52 -9.27 5.86 -15.13
CA ASP A 52 -10.66 6.02 -15.53
C ASP A 52 -11.22 7.39 -15.14
N ASN A 53 -10.90 7.87 -13.94
CA ASN A 53 -11.37 9.17 -13.49
C ASN A 53 -10.68 10.34 -14.19
N LEU A 54 -9.36 10.23 -14.43
CA LEU A 54 -8.62 11.27 -15.17
C LEU A 54 -9.08 11.36 -16.62
N ASN A 55 -9.33 10.24 -17.30
CA ASN A 55 -9.86 10.19 -18.66
C ASN A 55 -11.26 10.82 -18.78
N ASN A 56 -12.01 10.84 -17.68
CA ASN A 56 -13.33 11.47 -17.59
C ASN A 56 -13.28 12.85 -16.93
N TYR A 57 -12.12 13.47 -16.77
CA TYR A 57 -11.91 14.78 -16.13
C TYR A 57 -12.43 14.88 -14.68
N ARG A 58 -12.53 13.75 -13.98
CA ARG A 58 -12.94 13.66 -12.56
C ARG A 58 -11.71 13.63 -11.65
N ILE A 59 -11.00 14.77 -11.62
CA ILE A 59 -9.73 14.91 -10.89
C ILE A 59 -9.89 14.68 -9.37
N PRO A 60 -10.94 15.18 -8.69
CA PRO A 60 -11.12 14.92 -7.26
C PRO A 60 -11.27 13.44 -6.92
N GLU A 61 -11.99 12.68 -7.75
CA GLU A 61 -12.20 11.24 -7.58
C GLU A 61 -10.90 10.46 -7.78
N ALA A 62 -10.10 10.83 -8.78
CA ALA A 62 -8.77 10.25 -8.97
C ALA A 62 -7.86 10.51 -7.76
N ALA A 63 -7.84 11.74 -7.25
CA ALA A 63 -7.07 12.10 -6.05
C ALA A 63 -7.56 11.33 -4.81
N LYS A 64 -8.87 11.12 -4.69
CA LYS A 64 -9.46 10.34 -3.59
C LYS A 64 -9.03 8.89 -3.64
N ALA A 65 -9.04 8.23 -4.80
CA ALA A 65 -8.57 6.86 -4.97
C ALA A 65 -7.10 6.70 -4.53
N MET A 66 -6.23 7.65 -4.91
CA MET A 66 -4.84 7.65 -4.46
C MET A 66 -4.71 7.88 -2.96
N GLN A 67 -5.54 8.74 -2.36
CA GLN A 67 -5.54 8.99 -0.92
C GLN A 67 -5.97 7.76 -0.13
N GLU A 68 -7.00 7.05 -0.56
CA GLU A 68 -7.47 5.80 0.05
C GLU A 68 -6.35 4.75 0.01
N PHE A 69 -5.65 4.63 -1.12
CA PHE A 69 -4.51 3.73 -1.22
C PHE A 69 -3.35 4.12 -0.27
N VAL A 70 -3.06 5.42 -0.09
CA VAL A 70 -2.05 5.88 0.90
C VAL A 70 -2.44 5.44 2.31
N ASP A 71 -3.72 5.50 2.65
CA ASP A 71 -4.22 5.10 3.97
C ASP A 71 -4.11 3.58 4.16
N ASP A 72 -4.45 2.77 3.16
CA ASP A 72 -4.26 1.33 3.16
C ASP A 72 -2.79 0.95 3.30
N LEU A 73 -1.93 1.57 2.49
CA LEU A 73 -0.48 1.36 2.50
C LEU A 73 0.13 1.63 3.88
N SER A 74 -0.19 2.79 4.48
CA SER A 74 0.42 3.22 5.74
C SER A 74 -0.19 2.54 6.97
N ASN A 75 -1.54 2.59 7.08
CA ASN A 75 -2.24 2.19 8.30
C ASN A 75 -2.41 0.68 8.42
N TRP A 76 -2.40 -0.02 7.29
CA TRP A 76 -2.60 -1.46 7.27
C TRP A 76 -1.34 -2.20 6.86
N TYR A 77 -0.84 -2.01 5.66
CA TYR A 77 0.32 -2.78 5.19
C TYR A 77 1.58 -2.51 6.04
N VAL A 78 2.04 -1.26 6.09
CA VAL A 78 3.26 -0.91 6.83
C VAL A 78 3.09 -1.14 8.32
N ARG A 79 1.98 -0.68 8.89
CA ARG A 79 1.76 -0.79 10.34
C ARG A 79 1.67 -2.23 10.82
N ARG A 80 1.08 -3.14 10.03
CA ARG A 80 0.96 -4.57 10.36
C ARG A 80 2.22 -5.34 10.02
N GLY A 81 2.91 -4.95 8.95
CA GLY A 81 4.12 -5.60 8.48
C GLY A 81 5.42 -5.17 9.16
N ARG A 82 5.39 -4.28 10.15
CA ARG A 82 6.61 -3.71 10.76
C ARG A 82 7.61 -4.74 11.24
N GLU A 83 7.16 -5.82 11.83
CA GLU A 83 8.00 -6.89 12.35
C GLU A 83 8.85 -7.55 11.26
N ARG A 84 8.37 -7.58 10.01
CA ARG A 84 9.12 -8.11 8.87
C ARG A 84 10.39 -7.30 8.59
N TYR A 85 10.30 -5.96 8.73
CA TYR A 85 11.43 -5.05 8.52
C TYR A 85 12.42 -5.09 9.70
N TRP A 86 11.94 -5.42 10.91
CA TRP A 86 12.78 -5.51 12.12
C TRP A 86 13.47 -6.87 12.26
N ALA A 87 13.04 -7.89 11.53
CA ALA A 87 13.63 -9.22 11.58
C ALA A 87 15.12 -9.18 11.23
N GLN A 88 15.92 -9.98 11.94
CA GLN A 88 17.35 -10.11 11.67
C GLN A 88 17.59 -10.89 10.36
N GLY A 89 18.60 -10.45 9.62
CA GLY A 89 18.96 -11.06 8.34
C GLY A 89 18.01 -10.70 7.21
N MET A 90 18.32 -11.18 6.01
CA MET A 90 17.58 -10.89 4.79
C MET A 90 16.84 -12.15 4.31
N SER A 91 15.73 -12.48 4.97
CA SER A 91 14.86 -13.58 4.56
C SER A 91 14.09 -13.25 3.29
N GLN A 92 13.62 -14.27 2.57
CA GLN A 92 12.80 -14.06 1.38
C GLN A 92 11.51 -13.24 1.68
N ASP A 93 10.91 -13.46 2.85
CA ASP A 93 9.74 -12.68 3.29
C ASP A 93 10.07 -11.20 3.49
N LYS A 94 11.24 -10.90 4.07
CA LYS A 94 11.71 -9.52 4.23
C LYS A 94 12.02 -8.86 2.89
N ILE A 95 12.65 -9.58 1.96
CA ILE A 95 12.88 -9.11 0.58
C ILE A 95 11.55 -8.80 -0.10
N ASN A 96 10.57 -9.70 0.00
CA ASN A 96 9.24 -9.51 -0.56
C ASN A 96 8.56 -8.27 0.01
N ALA A 97 8.67 -8.05 1.34
CA ALA A 97 8.12 -6.87 1.99
C ALA A 97 8.75 -5.57 1.44
N TYR A 98 10.08 -5.53 1.32
CA TYR A 98 10.77 -4.37 0.73
C TYR A 98 10.37 -4.13 -0.72
N MET A 99 10.37 -5.18 -1.54
CA MET A 99 10.03 -5.05 -2.95
C MET A 99 8.58 -4.61 -3.16
N THR A 100 7.65 -5.16 -2.39
CA THR A 100 6.24 -4.78 -2.46
C THR A 100 6.04 -3.32 -2.05
N LEU A 101 6.65 -2.89 -0.95
CA LEU A 101 6.56 -1.51 -0.48
C LEU A 101 7.22 -0.53 -1.46
N TYR A 102 8.41 -0.87 -1.98
CA TYR A 102 9.09 -0.08 -3.00
C TYR A 102 8.21 0.12 -4.24
N THR A 103 7.70 -0.98 -4.78
CA THR A 103 6.83 -0.95 -5.96
C THR A 103 5.59 -0.09 -5.72
N ALA A 104 4.94 -0.26 -4.56
CA ALA A 104 3.74 0.49 -4.20
C ALA A 104 4.02 2.00 -4.08
N ILE A 105 5.12 2.41 -3.42
CA ILE A 105 5.48 3.82 -3.28
C ILE A 105 5.82 4.45 -4.63
N VAL A 106 6.67 3.79 -5.43
CA VAL A 106 7.10 4.32 -6.73
C VAL A 106 5.91 4.45 -7.69
N THR A 107 5.06 3.44 -7.76
CA THR A 107 3.85 3.45 -8.60
C THR A 107 2.88 4.55 -8.18
N LEU A 108 2.61 4.65 -6.88
CA LEU A 108 1.77 5.73 -6.34
C LEU A 108 2.34 7.12 -6.67
N CYS A 109 3.66 7.30 -6.52
CA CYS A 109 4.30 8.56 -6.87
C CYS A 109 4.15 8.90 -8.36
N LYS A 110 4.27 7.92 -9.25
CA LYS A 110 4.04 8.12 -10.69
C LYS A 110 2.60 8.52 -10.99
N CYS A 111 1.61 7.87 -10.34
CA CYS A 111 0.20 8.26 -10.49
C CYS A 111 -0.07 9.67 -9.96
N ALA A 112 0.54 10.04 -8.84
CA ALA A 112 0.30 11.30 -8.16
C ALA A 112 1.15 12.47 -8.70
N ALA A 113 2.17 12.20 -9.52
CA ALA A 113 3.11 13.21 -10.02
C ALA A 113 2.42 14.43 -10.69
N PRO A 114 1.36 14.28 -11.50
CA PRO A 114 0.66 15.42 -12.07
C PRO A 114 -0.01 16.35 -11.05
N MET A 115 -0.36 15.82 -9.87
CA MET A 115 -1.09 16.56 -8.83
C MET A 115 -0.17 17.14 -7.75
N VAL A 116 0.90 16.44 -7.43
CA VAL A 116 1.83 16.79 -6.33
C VAL A 116 3.29 16.64 -6.76
N PRO A 117 3.73 17.44 -7.75
CA PRO A 117 4.98 17.24 -8.48
C PRO A 117 6.23 17.23 -7.61
N PHE A 118 6.31 18.10 -6.62
CA PHE A 118 7.55 18.28 -5.85
C PHE A 118 7.87 17.10 -4.93
N ILE A 119 6.87 16.62 -4.17
CA ILE A 119 7.08 15.51 -3.24
C ILE A 119 7.32 14.19 -3.99
N THR A 120 6.64 13.99 -5.10
CA THR A 120 6.81 12.77 -5.91
C THR A 120 8.15 12.75 -6.61
N GLU A 121 8.63 13.90 -7.08
CA GLU A 121 9.98 14.03 -7.65
C GLU A 121 11.05 13.74 -6.60
N GLU A 122 10.95 14.33 -5.41
CA GLU A 122 11.90 14.09 -4.31
C GLU A 122 11.98 12.60 -3.94
N ILE A 123 10.83 11.95 -3.79
CA ILE A 123 10.77 10.51 -3.50
C ILE A 123 11.38 9.70 -4.64
N TYR A 124 11.10 10.05 -5.90
CA TYR A 124 11.63 9.36 -7.07
C TYR A 124 13.15 9.48 -7.17
N GLN A 125 13.70 10.68 -7.00
CA GLN A 125 15.14 10.91 -7.02
C GLN A 125 15.85 10.06 -5.96
N ASN A 126 15.27 9.98 -4.75
CA ASN A 126 15.85 9.24 -3.66
C ASN A 126 15.66 7.71 -3.78
N LEU A 127 14.52 7.23 -4.26
CA LEU A 127 14.25 5.78 -4.32
C LEU A 127 14.72 5.13 -5.62
N VAL A 128 14.60 5.83 -6.74
CA VAL A 128 14.88 5.25 -8.06
C VAL A 128 16.23 5.73 -8.59
N ARG A 129 16.41 7.03 -8.75
CA ARG A 129 17.63 7.60 -9.35
C ARG A 129 18.89 7.40 -8.51
N SER A 130 18.75 7.24 -7.20
CA SER A 130 19.88 6.94 -6.32
C SER A 130 20.52 5.58 -6.63
N VAL A 131 19.71 4.60 -7.02
CA VAL A 131 20.14 3.20 -7.24
C VAL A 131 20.21 2.82 -8.73
N ASP A 132 19.40 3.45 -9.58
CA ASP A 132 19.36 3.21 -11.04
C ASP A 132 19.61 4.52 -11.80
N LYS A 133 20.79 4.68 -12.37
CA LYS A 133 21.17 5.88 -13.15
C LYS A 133 20.62 5.86 -14.57
N ASP A 134 20.17 4.72 -15.06
CA ASP A 134 19.61 4.57 -16.40
C ASP A 134 18.09 4.87 -16.40
N ALA A 135 17.46 4.94 -15.23
CA ALA A 135 16.08 5.40 -15.12
C ALA A 135 15.91 6.86 -15.63
N PRO A 136 14.71 7.28 -16.08
CA PRO A 136 14.45 8.65 -16.49
C PRO A 136 14.92 9.68 -15.47
N GLU A 137 15.45 10.83 -15.93
CA GLU A 137 16.01 11.86 -15.05
C GLU A 137 15.01 12.46 -14.06
N SER A 138 13.74 12.41 -14.39
CA SER A 138 12.64 12.92 -13.57
C SER A 138 11.45 11.96 -13.63
N ILE A 139 10.67 11.90 -12.56
CA ILE A 139 9.40 11.15 -12.51
C ILE A 139 8.44 11.62 -13.61
N HIS A 140 8.51 12.90 -14.00
CA HIS A 140 7.67 13.52 -15.01
C HIS A 140 8.02 13.09 -16.45
N LEU A 141 9.13 12.39 -16.63
CA LEU A 141 9.53 11.76 -17.90
C LEU A 141 9.17 10.28 -17.93
N CYS A 142 8.62 9.75 -16.86
CA CYS A 142 8.14 8.37 -16.81
C CYS A 142 6.75 8.27 -17.44
N ASP A 143 6.48 7.10 -18.04
CA ASP A 143 5.11 6.77 -18.45
C ASP A 143 4.18 6.66 -17.24
N TYR A 144 2.90 7.03 -17.43
CA TYR A 144 1.87 6.81 -16.43
C TYR A 144 1.66 5.31 -16.22
N PRO A 145 1.52 4.85 -14.96
CA PRO A 145 1.37 3.43 -14.69
C PRO A 145 0.14 2.83 -15.37
N VAL A 146 0.32 1.66 -15.96
CA VAL A 146 -0.76 0.90 -16.58
C VAL A 146 -1.23 -0.18 -15.60
N CYS A 147 -2.55 -0.32 -15.46
CA CYS A 147 -3.16 -1.35 -14.63
C CYS A 147 -2.94 -2.73 -15.24
N ASP A 148 -2.45 -3.68 -14.46
CA ASP A 148 -2.51 -5.11 -14.78
C ASP A 148 -3.76 -5.71 -14.12
N GLU A 149 -4.82 -5.90 -14.92
CA GLU A 149 -6.09 -6.44 -14.42
C GLU A 149 -5.95 -7.87 -13.87
N ASN A 150 -4.95 -8.65 -14.31
CA ASN A 150 -4.71 -9.99 -13.80
C ASN A 150 -4.20 -9.99 -12.35
N MET A 151 -3.69 -8.85 -11.89
CA MET A 151 -3.21 -8.67 -10.52
C MET A 151 -4.33 -8.22 -9.56
N ILE A 152 -5.52 -7.90 -10.08
CA ILE A 152 -6.67 -7.52 -9.25
C ILE A 152 -7.38 -8.78 -8.75
N ASP A 153 -7.40 -8.96 -7.43
CA ASP A 153 -8.14 -10.01 -6.75
C ASP A 153 -9.27 -9.36 -5.93
N GLU A 154 -10.41 -9.15 -6.60
CA GLU A 154 -11.59 -8.52 -6.01
C GLU A 154 -12.08 -9.25 -4.75
N LYS A 155 -11.94 -10.58 -4.72
CA LYS A 155 -12.33 -11.36 -3.56
C LYS A 155 -11.42 -11.08 -2.37
N LEU A 156 -10.11 -11.08 -2.59
CA LEU A 156 -9.13 -10.78 -1.54
C LEU A 156 -9.30 -9.35 -1.02
N GLU A 157 -9.60 -8.39 -1.90
CA GLU A 157 -9.88 -7.01 -1.51
C GLU A 157 -11.14 -6.93 -0.64
N ALA A 158 -12.23 -7.59 -1.04
CA ALA A 158 -13.48 -7.63 -0.27
C ALA A 158 -13.32 -8.34 1.10
N ASP A 159 -12.66 -9.50 1.12
CA ASP A 159 -12.37 -10.24 2.35
C ASP A 159 -11.55 -9.37 3.33
N MET A 160 -10.61 -8.60 2.81
CA MET A 160 -9.79 -7.71 3.62
C MET A 160 -10.58 -6.51 4.12
N GLU A 161 -11.47 -5.93 3.32
CA GLU A 161 -12.36 -4.84 3.74
C GLU A 161 -13.25 -5.27 4.90
N GLU A 162 -13.81 -6.48 4.84
CA GLU A 162 -14.58 -7.06 5.94
C GLU A 162 -13.74 -7.19 7.24
N VAL A 163 -12.50 -7.66 7.12
CA VAL A 163 -11.57 -7.73 8.27
C VAL A 163 -11.30 -6.32 8.85
N LEU A 164 -11.14 -5.31 7.99
CA LEU A 164 -10.91 -3.93 8.43
C LEU A 164 -12.11 -3.37 9.18
N GLU A 165 -13.33 -3.61 8.68
CA GLU A 165 -14.56 -3.23 9.37
C GLU A 165 -14.70 -3.90 10.74
N ILE A 166 -14.43 -5.20 10.82
CA ILE A 166 -14.43 -5.95 12.10
C ILE A 166 -13.47 -5.31 13.11
N VAL A 167 -12.28 -4.92 12.67
CA VAL A 167 -11.29 -4.27 13.55
C VAL A 167 -11.80 -2.90 14.03
N VAL A 168 -12.44 -2.12 13.16
CA VAL A 168 -13.01 -0.80 13.52
C VAL A 168 -14.15 -0.98 14.54
N LEU A 169 -15.09 -1.88 14.26
CA LEU A 169 -16.21 -2.19 15.14
C LEU A 169 -15.75 -2.73 16.49
N GLY A 170 -14.76 -3.63 16.48
CA GLY A 170 -14.17 -4.17 17.73
C GLY A 170 -13.52 -3.09 18.59
N ARG A 171 -12.83 -2.12 18.00
CA ARG A 171 -12.27 -0.96 18.71
C ARG A 171 -13.37 -0.06 19.27
N SER A 172 -14.40 0.21 18.46
CA SER A 172 -15.55 1.02 18.89
C SER A 172 -16.27 0.37 20.06
N ALA A 173 -16.56 -0.94 20.01
CA ALA A 173 -17.19 -1.67 21.10
C ALA A 173 -16.34 -1.64 22.39
N ARG A 174 -15.01 -1.79 22.28
CA ARG A 174 -14.10 -1.67 23.44
C ARG A 174 -14.14 -0.27 24.05
N ASN A 175 -14.13 0.77 23.22
CA ASN A 175 -14.20 2.15 23.67
C ASN A 175 -15.55 2.42 24.38
N GLY A 176 -16.67 1.93 23.82
CA GLY A 176 -17.99 2.05 24.44
C GLY A 176 -18.10 1.33 25.80
N ALA A 177 -17.40 0.20 25.95
CA ALA A 177 -17.31 -0.54 27.21
C ALA A 177 -16.18 -0.04 28.14
N SER A 178 -15.50 1.04 27.82
CA SER A 178 -14.35 1.58 28.56
C SER A 178 -13.21 0.55 28.76
N LEU A 179 -13.07 -0.42 27.85
CA LEU A 179 -12.02 -1.42 27.86
C LEU A 179 -10.79 -0.93 27.10
N LYS A 180 -9.61 -1.10 27.70
CA LYS A 180 -8.35 -0.74 27.05
C LYS A 180 -8.10 -1.62 25.82
N ASN A 181 -7.64 -1.04 24.71
CA ASN A 181 -7.35 -1.80 23.47
C ASN A 181 -6.32 -2.92 23.66
N ARG A 182 -5.41 -2.78 24.64
CA ARG A 182 -4.38 -3.79 24.96
C ARG A 182 -4.86 -4.85 25.97
N GLN A 183 -6.05 -4.70 26.54
CA GLN A 183 -6.58 -5.69 27.47
C GLN A 183 -6.99 -6.95 26.70
N PRO A 184 -6.44 -8.14 27.01
CA PRO A 184 -6.85 -9.37 26.37
C PRO A 184 -8.30 -9.71 26.72
N LEU A 185 -9.05 -10.22 25.77
CA LEU A 185 -10.40 -10.75 25.94
C LEU A 185 -10.39 -12.20 25.47
N SER A 186 -11.17 -13.05 26.14
CA SER A 186 -11.25 -14.48 25.81
C SER A 186 -12.00 -14.74 24.50
N VAL A 187 -13.02 -13.93 24.20
CA VAL A 187 -13.90 -14.13 23.04
C VAL A 187 -14.36 -12.79 22.50
N MET A 188 -14.48 -12.71 21.18
CA MET A 188 -15.17 -11.65 20.46
C MET A 188 -16.21 -12.29 19.53
N TYR A 189 -17.48 -11.94 19.71
CA TYR A 189 -18.55 -12.37 18.82
C TYR A 189 -18.70 -11.34 17.70
N VAL A 190 -18.67 -11.78 16.46
CA VAL A 190 -18.88 -10.94 15.27
C VAL A 190 -20.08 -11.51 14.52
N ALA A 191 -21.07 -10.66 14.27
CA ALA A 191 -22.12 -10.96 13.30
C ALA A 191 -21.63 -10.42 11.96
N ALA A 192 -21.08 -11.28 11.11
CA ALA A 192 -20.74 -10.93 9.75
C ALA A 192 -22.05 -10.80 8.95
N VAL A 193 -22.38 -9.58 8.56
CA VAL A 193 -23.46 -9.34 7.58
C VAL A 193 -22.80 -9.30 6.22
N SER A 194 -22.96 -10.36 5.46
CA SER A 194 -22.52 -10.37 4.06
C SER A 194 -23.36 -9.36 3.26
N TYR A 195 -22.78 -8.20 2.96
CA TYR A 195 -23.41 -7.17 2.14
C TYR A 195 -23.47 -7.52 0.64
N THR A 196 -22.95 -8.68 0.25
CA THR A 196 -22.98 -9.14 -1.15
C THR A 196 -24.38 -9.38 -1.69
N HIS A 197 -25.41 -9.44 -0.83
CA HIS A 197 -26.82 -9.60 -1.24
C HIS A 197 -27.65 -8.30 -1.25
N LEU A 198 -27.06 -7.14 -0.95
CA LEU A 198 -27.79 -5.86 -0.92
C LEU A 198 -27.54 -4.96 -2.14
N ARG A 199 -26.79 -5.43 -3.13
CA ARG A 199 -26.67 -4.79 -4.45
C ARG A 199 -27.31 -5.68 -5.51
N ALA A 200 -28.64 -5.77 -5.46
CA ALA A 200 -29.47 -6.22 -6.57
C ALA A 200 -30.34 -5.04 -7.04
#